data_863f34b9a3712691149c4e73db31d2d1
#
_entry.id   863f34b9a3712691149c4e73db31d2d1
#
_cell.length_a   1.000
_cell.length_b   1.000
_cell.length_c   1.000
_cell.angle_alpha   90.00
_cell.angle_beta   90.00
_cell.angle_gamma   90.00
#
_symmetry.space_group_name_H-M   'P 1'
#
loop_
_entity.id
_entity.type
_entity.pdbx_description
1 polymer ?
#
loop_
_entity_poly.entity_id
_entity_poly.type
_entity_poly.pdbx_seq_one_letter_code
_entity_poly.pdbx_strand_id
1 'polypeptide(L)'
;MYPTLYHVFYDWFGVEWSWAKMLNSFGFFVALAFIAASYTLTLELKRKESLGLIKGGVRRVIIGGAPNMMDIFFSGLMGFILGWKVIYLLLNSARLFNGVNSPQHIIFSKSGYPLLGLLVGGGYAYYRYYTEKKKQLPHPEEKMESFSAGEYTGTITFLAAIGGLAGAKLFHLFENPAELREFFTHPSLESFISGLTVYGGLILGAIVVLTFARMKKIPMLALSDAATPGMILAYGIGRMGCHTSGDGDWGIENLSPKPGWLSWLPDWAWSYDYPNNVNRVGEFMTSDQYAGYGTHLVPGVFPTPLYEIVAAVAIFIFLWSLRKRVKAAGVITALYLIFNGLERFFIEKIRVNNKFDFLGVQATQAEIIAVLFMLGGAVLLYFSLRKKKADSGSFASKTAV
;
A
#
# COMPACT_ATOMS: atom_id res chain seq x y z
N MET A 1 -10.89 10.08 16.87
CA MET A 1 -10.52 9.36 15.62
C MET A 1 -11.62 9.53 14.58
N TYR A 2 -11.31 9.25 13.35
CA TYR A 2 -12.24 9.37 12.24
C TYR A 2 -12.38 8.01 11.53
N PRO A 3 -13.34 7.17 11.93
CA PRO A 3 -13.52 5.85 11.32
C PRO A 3 -13.79 5.89 9.81
N THR A 4 -14.45 6.92 9.32
CA THR A 4 -14.74 7.15 7.89
C THR A 4 -14.52 8.61 7.52
N LEU A 5 -14.39 8.90 6.24
CA LEU A 5 -14.23 10.28 5.74
C LEU A 5 -15.45 11.16 6.04
N TYR A 6 -16.64 10.57 6.26
CA TYR A 6 -17.82 11.32 6.70
C TYR A 6 -17.53 12.11 7.99
N HIS A 7 -16.87 11.48 8.97
CA HIS A 7 -16.57 12.12 10.25
C HIS A 7 -15.56 13.26 10.11
N VAL A 8 -14.60 13.13 9.17
CA VAL A 8 -13.67 14.22 8.83
C VAL A 8 -14.41 15.41 8.22
N PHE A 9 -15.28 15.17 7.23
CA PHE A 9 -16.05 16.24 6.60
C PHE A 9 -17.03 16.91 7.55
N TYR A 10 -17.65 16.12 8.42
CA TYR A 10 -18.57 16.63 9.42
C TYR A 10 -17.88 17.57 10.43
N ASP A 11 -16.76 17.11 11.03
CA ASP A 11 -16.07 17.89 12.07
C ASP A 11 -15.32 19.11 11.54
N TRP A 12 -14.69 18.97 10.38
CA TRP A 12 -13.84 20.05 9.87
C TRP A 12 -14.59 21.07 9.04
N PHE A 13 -15.65 20.66 8.36
CA PHE A 13 -16.38 21.50 7.41
C PHE A 13 -17.87 21.64 7.69
N GLY A 14 -18.42 20.94 8.68
CA GLY A 14 -19.85 20.91 8.98
C GLY A 14 -20.71 20.27 7.88
N VAL A 15 -20.13 19.45 7.02
CA VAL A 15 -20.81 18.89 5.84
C VAL A 15 -21.22 17.44 6.08
N GLU A 16 -22.50 17.14 5.94
CA GLU A 16 -23.10 15.81 6.13
C GLU A 16 -23.18 15.01 4.81
N TRP A 17 -22.07 14.61 4.27
CA TRP A 17 -22.03 13.76 3.08
C TRP A 17 -22.19 12.28 3.44
N SER A 18 -23.42 11.79 3.49
CA SER A 18 -23.72 10.40 3.88
C SER A 18 -23.00 9.35 3.05
N TRP A 19 -22.70 9.60 1.77
CA TRP A 19 -21.93 8.70 0.93
C TRP A 19 -20.48 8.53 1.41
N ALA A 20 -19.91 9.51 2.09
CA ALA A 20 -18.56 9.45 2.61
C ALA A 20 -18.40 8.43 3.76
N LYS A 21 -19.50 7.93 4.34
CA LYS A 21 -19.51 6.78 5.27
C LYS A 21 -19.06 5.48 4.61
N MET A 22 -19.14 5.36 3.29
CA MET A 22 -18.59 4.23 2.53
C MET A 22 -17.05 4.21 2.54
N LEU A 23 -16.43 5.38 2.66
CA LEU A 23 -14.99 5.53 2.57
C LEU A 23 -14.39 5.43 3.97
N ASN A 24 -13.94 4.23 4.31
CA ASN A 24 -13.16 4.01 5.51
C ASN A 24 -11.86 4.83 5.44
N SER A 25 -11.51 5.53 6.51
CA SER A 25 -10.32 6.39 6.56
C SER A 25 -9.05 5.61 6.28
N PHE A 26 -8.90 4.41 6.85
CA PHE A 26 -7.75 3.54 6.56
C PHE A 26 -7.64 3.22 5.06
N GLY A 27 -8.74 2.77 4.44
CA GLY A 27 -8.75 2.45 3.00
C GLY A 27 -8.43 3.64 2.10
N PHE A 28 -8.86 4.85 2.47
CA PHE A 28 -8.51 6.08 1.77
C PHE A 28 -7.00 6.33 1.80
N PHE A 29 -6.37 6.23 2.96
CA PHE A 29 -4.91 6.41 3.08
C PHE A 29 -4.13 5.30 2.36
N VAL A 30 -4.62 4.07 2.35
CA VAL A 30 -4.02 2.98 1.56
C VAL A 30 -4.06 3.31 0.06
N ALA A 31 -5.19 3.80 -0.46
CA ALA A 31 -5.28 4.22 -1.86
C ALA A 31 -4.32 5.39 -2.15
N LEU A 32 -4.23 6.38 -1.25
CA LEU A 32 -3.29 7.49 -1.37
C LEU A 32 -1.82 7.01 -1.33
N ALA A 33 -1.51 6.00 -0.50
CA ALA A 33 -0.18 5.38 -0.43
C ALA A 33 0.22 4.75 -1.77
N PHE A 34 -0.69 4.03 -2.44
CA PHE A 34 -0.45 3.47 -3.78
C PHE A 34 -0.22 4.56 -4.83
N ILE A 35 -0.99 5.65 -4.79
CA ILE A 35 -0.81 6.79 -5.70
C ILE A 35 0.55 7.43 -5.49
N ALA A 36 0.93 7.71 -4.24
CA ALA A 36 2.21 8.32 -3.89
C ALA A 36 3.41 7.43 -4.28
N ALA A 37 3.33 6.11 -4.01
CA ALA A 37 4.35 5.15 -4.42
C ALA A 37 4.49 5.08 -5.94
N SER A 38 3.37 5.02 -6.66
CA SER A 38 3.37 4.98 -8.13
C SER A 38 3.95 6.26 -8.73
N TYR A 39 3.59 7.41 -8.19
CA TYR A 39 4.11 8.70 -8.64
C TYR A 39 5.62 8.81 -8.44
N THR A 40 6.11 8.49 -7.23
CA THR A 40 7.54 8.52 -6.92
C THR A 40 8.33 7.50 -7.75
N LEU A 41 7.79 6.29 -7.96
CA LEU A 41 8.39 5.28 -8.82
C LEU A 41 8.49 5.76 -10.27
N THR A 42 7.43 6.38 -10.80
CA THR A 42 7.45 6.94 -12.17
C THR A 42 8.56 7.98 -12.34
N LEU A 43 8.71 8.89 -11.37
CA LEU A 43 9.76 9.91 -11.40
C LEU A 43 11.16 9.28 -11.39
N GLU A 44 11.36 8.26 -10.54
CA GLU A 44 12.66 7.57 -10.45
C GLU A 44 12.98 6.70 -11.67
N LEU A 45 12.00 6.03 -12.25
CA LEU A 45 12.21 5.26 -13.47
C LEU A 45 12.60 6.17 -14.64
N LYS A 46 11.90 7.30 -14.84
CA LYS A 46 12.25 8.30 -15.85
C LYS A 46 13.65 8.88 -15.63
N ARG A 47 14.01 9.20 -14.38
CA ARG A 47 15.34 9.67 -14.02
C ARG A 47 16.43 8.62 -14.31
N LYS A 48 16.18 7.35 -13.94
CA LYS A 48 17.14 6.27 -14.21
C LYS A 48 17.25 5.96 -15.70
N GLU A 49 16.19 6.16 -16.47
CA GLU A 49 16.20 6.06 -17.92
C GLU A 49 17.09 7.16 -18.54
N SER A 50 16.94 8.42 -18.11
CA SER A 50 17.78 9.52 -18.59
C SER A 50 19.26 9.35 -18.25
N LEU A 51 19.59 8.55 -17.23
CA LEU A 51 20.95 8.16 -16.86
C LEU A 51 21.44 6.87 -17.57
N GLY A 52 20.63 6.26 -18.42
CA GLY A 52 20.95 5.01 -19.12
C GLY A 52 21.00 3.76 -18.23
N LEU A 53 20.54 3.86 -16.96
CA LEU A 53 20.57 2.74 -16.00
C LEU A 53 19.40 1.77 -16.18
N ILE A 54 18.28 2.24 -16.67
CA ILE A 54 17.09 1.45 -17.03
C ILE A 54 16.71 1.86 -18.44
N LYS A 55 16.29 0.90 -19.26
CA LYS A 55 15.80 1.18 -20.61
C LYS A 55 14.28 1.05 -20.63
N GLY A 56 13.63 1.91 -21.42
CA GLY A 56 12.24 1.72 -21.80
C GLY A 56 12.06 0.43 -22.61
N GLY A 57 10.87 0.17 -23.03
CA GLY A 57 10.54 -1.01 -23.83
C GLY A 57 10.10 -0.66 -25.24
N VAL A 58 9.85 -1.71 -26.01
CA VAL A 58 9.21 -1.63 -27.32
C VAL A 58 7.97 -2.51 -27.26
N ARG A 59 6.83 -1.98 -27.69
CA ARG A 59 5.57 -2.73 -27.83
C ARG A 59 5.10 -2.71 -29.27
N ARG A 60 4.54 -3.82 -29.68
CA ARG A 60 3.84 -3.93 -30.97
C ARG A 60 2.44 -3.37 -30.79
N VAL A 61 2.11 -2.34 -31.53
CA VAL A 61 0.79 -1.72 -31.55
C VAL A 61 0.16 -1.96 -32.91
N ILE A 62 -1.06 -2.49 -32.93
CA ILE A 62 -1.83 -2.68 -34.15
C ILE A 62 -2.76 -1.46 -34.28
N ILE A 63 -2.46 -0.59 -35.21
CA ILE A 63 -3.28 0.58 -35.52
C ILE A 63 -4.40 0.16 -36.46
N GLY A 64 -5.65 0.51 -36.13
CA GLY A 64 -6.79 0.14 -36.96
C GLY A 64 -7.18 -1.34 -36.92
N GLY A 65 -6.72 -2.07 -35.90
CA GLY A 65 -7.12 -3.46 -35.69
C GLY A 65 -8.59 -3.61 -35.35
N ALA A 66 -9.12 -4.86 -35.43
CA ALA A 66 -10.47 -5.17 -34.97
C ALA A 66 -10.63 -4.84 -33.48
N PRO A 67 -11.85 -4.46 -33.04
CA PRO A 67 -12.14 -4.22 -31.64
C PRO A 67 -11.72 -5.39 -30.73
N ASN A 68 -10.99 -5.10 -29.68
CA ASN A 68 -10.55 -6.12 -28.72
C ASN A 68 -11.73 -6.54 -27.83
N MET A 69 -12.22 -7.77 -28.02
CA MET A 69 -13.36 -8.29 -27.27
C MET A 69 -13.13 -8.36 -25.76
N MET A 70 -11.88 -8.58 -25.32
CA MET A 70 -11.55 -8.58 -23.89
C MET A 70 -11.67 -7.18 -23.28
N ASP A 71 -11.22 -6.15 -23.98
CA ASP A 71 -11.35 -4.76 -23.52
C ASP A 71 -12.81 -4.32 -23.46
N ILE A 72 -13.62 -4.76 -24.42
CA ILE A 72 -15.07 -4.52 -24.44
C ILE A 72 -15.74 -5.23 -23.27
N PHE A 73 -15.39 -6.51 -23.02
CA PHE A 73 -15.91 -7.28 -21.90
C PHE A 73 -15.58 -6.62 -20.55
N PHE A 74 -14.31 -6.25 -20.32
CA PHE A 74 -13.93 -5.58 -19.08
C PHE A 74 -14.55 -4.19 -18.93
N SER A 75 -14.74 -3.46 -20.02
CA SER A 75 -15.48 -2.19 -20.02
C SER A 75 -16.95 -2.41 -19.64
N GLY A 76 -17.59 -3.42 -20.19
CA GLY A 76 -18.95 -3.82 -19.84
C GLY A 76 -19.08 -4.25 -18.38
N LEU A 77 -18.13 -5.06 -17.89
CA LEU A 77 -18.09 -5.51 -16.50
C LEU A 77 -17.92 -4.32 -15.53
N MET A 78 -17.03 -3.39 -15.86
CA MET A 78 -16.85 -2.16 -15.08
C MET A 78 -18.13 -1.33 -15.03
N GLY A 79 -18.78 -1.12 -16.17
CA GLY A 79 -20.06 -0.42 -16.26
C GLY A 79 -21.17 -1.16 -15.49
N PHE A 80 -21.18 -2.50 -15.53
CA PHE A 80 -22.12 -3.31 -14.75
C PHE A 80 -21.93 -3.09 -13.24
N ILE A 81 -20.71 -3.16 -12.75
CA ILE A 81 -20.41 -2.93 -11.32
C ILE A 81 -20.81 -1.52 -10.91
N LEU A 82 -20.51 -0.52 -11.71
CA LEU A 82 -20.92 0.87 -11.48
C LEU A 82 -22.45 1.00 -11.38
N GLY A 83 -23.18 0.49 -12.34
CA GLY A 83 -24.64 0.56 -12.38
C GLY A 83 -25.31 -0.27 -11.28
N TRP A 84 -24.85 -1.52 -11.09
CA TRP A 84 -25.42 -2.43 -10.10
C TRP A 84 -25.15 -2.00 -8.68
N LYS A 85 -23.88 -1.70 -8.34
CA LYS A 85 -23.44 -1.59 -6.95
C LYS A 85 -23.13 -0.16 -6.55
N VAL A 86 -22.32 0.56 -7.31
CA VAL A 86 -21.87 1.90 -6.90
C VAL A 86 -23.03 2.88 -6.84
N ILE A 87 -23.90 2.90 -7.86
CA ILE A 87 -25.09 3.76 -7.86
C ILE A 87 -26.03 3.40 -6.70
N TYR A 88 -26.25 2.10 -6.44
CA TYR A 88 -27.06 1.65 -5.32
C TYR A 88 -26.52 2.15 -3.98
N LEU A 89 -25.22 2.00 -3.75
CA LEU A 89 -24.57 2.45 -2.51
C LEU A 89 -24.66 3.97 -2.33
N LEU A 90 -24.45 4.74 -3.40
CA LEU A 90 -24.54 6.20 -3.35
C LEU A 90 -25.95 6.67 -3.02
N LEU A 91 -26.97 6.15 -3.71
CA LEU A 91 -28.37 6.56 -3.53
C LEU A 91 -28.96 6.12 -2.19
N ASN A 92 -28.46 5.03 -1.59
CA ASN A 92 -28.96 4.50 -0.32
C ASN A 92 -27.97 4.71 0.84
N SER A 93 -26.94 5.53 0.67
CA SER A 93 -25.84 5.67 1.62
C SER A 93 -26.32 6.05 3.04
N ALA A 94 -27.24 6.99 3.18
CA ALA A 94 -27.79 7.41 4.48
C ALA A 94 -28.48 6.27 5.24
N ARG A 95 -29.15 5.36 4.52
CA ARG A 95 -29.87 4.22 5.12
C ARG A 95 -28.94 3.05 5.43
N LEU A 96 -27.97 2.78 4.54
CA LEU A 96 -27.11 1.61 4.64
C LEU A 96 -25.98 1.79 5.66
N PHE A 97 -25.41 3.00 5.72
CA PHE A 97 -24.26 3.30 6.59
C PHE A 97 -24.72 4.04 7.87
N ASN A 98 -25.54 3.37 8.66
CA ASN A 98 -26.10 3.90 9.92
C ASN A 98 -25.24 3.58 11.16
N GLY A 99 -24.03 3.07 10.99
CA GLY A 99 -23.11 2.69 12.07
C GLY A 99 -23.32 1.27 12.64
N VAL A 100 -24.41 0.59 12.31
CA VAL A 100 -24.70 -0.78 12.80
C VAL A 100 -23.96 -1.84 11.97
N ASN A 101 -23.95 -1.69 10.66
CA ASN A 101 -23.30 -2.64 9.73
C ASN A 101 -21.94 -2.16 9.28
N SER A 102 -20.97 -3.07 9.15
CA SER A 102 -19.68 -2.72 8.57
C SER A 102 -19.82 -2.36 7.08
N PRO A 103 -19.16 -1.31 6.59
CA PRO A 103 -19.21 -0.93 5.17
C PRO A 103 -18.82 -2.07 4.22
N GLN A 104 -17.87 -2.90 4.62
CA GLN A 104 -17.42 -4.05 3.83
C GLN A 104 -18.55 -5.04 3.57
N HIS A 105 -19.32 -5.40 4.62
CA HIS A 105 -20.43 -6.32 4.49
C HIS A 105 -21.51 -5.80 3.55
N ILE A 106 -21.78 -4.49 3.56
CA ILE A 106 -22.74 -3.87 2.66
C ILE A 106 -22.22 -3.85 1.22
N ILE A 107 -20.96 -3.46 1.02
CA ILE A 107 -20.31 -3.39 -0.29
C ILE A 107 -20.34 -4.76 -0.97
N PHE A 108 -20.05 -5.84 -0.24
CA PHE A 108 -19.99 -7.20 -0.78
C PHE A 108 -21.32 -7.96 -0.72
N SER A 109 -22.40 -7.36 -0.19
CA SER A 109 -23.73 -7.97 -0.22
C SER A 109 -24.25 -8.16 -1.65
N LYS A 110 -25.24 -9.04 -1.83
CA LYS A 110 -25.92 -9.24 -3.13
C LYS A 110 -26.89 -8.11 -3.50
N SER A 111 -27.16 -7.19 -2.59
CA SER A 111 -28.07 -6.05 -2.78
C SER A 111 -27.54 -5.08 -3.85
N GLY A 112 -28.44 -4.49 -4.63
CA GLY A 112 -28.08 -3.54 -5.69
C GLY A 112 -29.16 -3.41 -6.75
N TYR A 113 -28.84 -2.70 -7.84
CA TYR A 113 -29.73 -2.53 -9.00
C TYR A 113 -29.21 -3.30 -10.22
N PRO A 114 -29.41 -4.64 -10.32
CA PRO A 114 -28.81 -5.45 -11.39
C PRO A 114 -29.27 -5.03 -12.79
N LEU A 115 -30.51 -4.61 -12.95
CA LEU A 115 -31.02 -4.10 -14.23
C LEU A 115 -30.32 -2.83 -14.67
N LEU A 116 -30.07 -1.89 -13.73
CA LEU A 116 -29.29 -0.70 -14.01
C LEU A 116 -27.83 -1.04 -14.34
N GLY A 117 -27.28 -2.04 -13.67
CA GLY A 117 -25.98 -2.60 -13.99
C GLY A 117 -25.89 -3.11 -15.43
N LEU A 118 -26.90 -3.88 -15.88
CA LEU A 118 -26.96 -4.37 -17.27
C LEU A 118 -27.08 -3.23 -18.28
N LEU A 119 -27.89 -2.21 -17.99
CA LEU A 119 -28.03 -1.05 -18.86
C LEU A 119 -26.74 -0.24 -18.99
N VAL A 120 -26.10 0.09 -17.86
CA VAL A 120 -24.86 0.86 -17.85
C VAL A 120 -23.71 0.04 -18.46
N GLY A 121 -23.60 -1.25 -18.07
CA GLY A 121 -22.59 -2.16 -18.59
C GLY A 121 -22.73 -2.41 -20.10
N GLY A 122 -23.95 -2.70 -20.57
CA GLY A 122 -24.24 -2.87 -21.99
C GLY A 122 -23.98 -1.59 -22.77
N GLY A 123 -24.44 -0.44 -22.26
CA GLY A 123 -24.19 0.87 -22.87
C GLY A 123 -22.71 1.20 -22.98
N TYR A 124 -21.92 0.94 -21.93
CA TYR A 124 -20.48 1.20 -21.95
C TYR A 124 -19.72 0.23 -22.85
N ALA A 125 -20.09 -1.06 -22.85
CA ALA A 125 -19.54 -2.04 -23.80
C ALA A 125 -19.85 -1.67 -25.26
N TYR A 126 -21.09 -1.27 -25.55
CA TYR A 126 -21.49 -0.80 -26.88
C TYR A 126 -20.73 0.46 -27.30
N TYR A 127 -20.61 1.44 -26.40
CA TYR A 127 -19.85 2.67 -26.67
C TYR A 127 -18.38 2.36 -27.01
N ARG A 128 -17.73 1.46 -26.24
CA ARG A 128 -16.35 1.02 -26.50
C ARG A 128 -16.25 0.31 -27.85
N TYR A 129 -17.14 -0.64 -28.09
CA TYR A 129 -17.18 -1.36 -29.38
C TYR A 129 -17.34 -0.39 -30.56
N TYR A 130 -18.31 0.51 -30.48
CA TYR A 130 -18.56 1.50 -31.54
C TYR A 130 -17.36 2.41 -31.76
N THR A 131 -16.76 2.89 -30.72
CA THR A 131 -15.59 3.79 -30.77
C THR A 131 -14.37 3.08 -31.39
N GLU A 132 -14.13 1.84 -31.04
CA GLU A 132 -13.02 1.06 -31.60
C GLU A 132 -13.30 0.65 -33.05
N LYS A 133 -14.51 0.23 -33.35
CA LYS A 133 -14.92 -0.09 -34.72
C LYS A 133 -14.79 1.10 -35.67
N LYS A 134 -15.13 2.31 -35.22
CA LYS A 134 -14.94 3.54 -36.00
C LYS A 134 -13.46 3.84 -36.31
N LYS A 135 -12.52 3.35 -35.48
CA LYS A 135 -11.07 3.50 -35.69
C LYS A 135 -10.49 2.37 -36.53
N GLN A 136 -11.27 1.35 -36.86
CA GLN A 136 -10.84 0.20 -37.63
C GLN A 136 -10.46 0.61 -39.06
N LEU A 137 -9.29 0.21 -39.53
CA LEU A 137 -8.80 0.43 -40.87
C LEU A 137 -9.03 -0.84 -41.74
N PRO A 138 -9.21 -0.71 -43.07
CA PRO A 138 -9.32 -1.85 -43.96
C PRO A 138 -8.08 -2.76 -43.94
N HIS A 139 -6.91 -2.16 -43.74
CA HIS A 139 -5.63 -2.84 -43.58
C HIS A 139 -5.00 -2.38 -42.26
N PRO A 140 -5.03 -3.19 -41.20
CA PRO A 140 -4.38 -2.88 -39.93
C PRO A 140 -2.87 -2.74 -40.13
N GLU A 141 -2.29 -1.67 -39.60
CA GLU A 141 -0.86 -1.43 -39.64
C GLU A 141 -0.20 -1.86 -38.33
N GLU A 142 0.86 -2.64 -38.44
CA GLU A 142 1.68 -2.98 -37.28
C GLU A 142 2.79 -1.96 -37.10
N LYS A 143 2.79 -1.30 -35.94
CA LYS A 143 3.82 -0.33 -35.58
C LYS A 143 4.54 -0.75 -34.31
N MET A 144 5.86 -0.73 -34.37
CA MET A 144 6.69 -0.86 -33.18
C MET A 144 6.81 0.51 -32.51
N GLU A 145 6.23 0.65 -31.32
CA GLU A 145 6.27 1.88 -30.55
C GLU A 145 7.23 1.71 -29.36
N SER A 146 8.20 2.61 -29.24
CA SER A 146 9.05 2.68 -28.05
C SER A 146 8.29 3.42 -26.94
N PHE A 147 8.42 2.94 -25.72
CA PHE A 147 7.82 3.57 -24.55
C PHE A 147 8.84 3.78 -23.44
N SER A 148 8.62 4.82 -22.63
CA SER A 148 9.49 5.19 -21.51
C SER A 148 9.47 4.16 -20.39
N ALA A 149 10.60 4.01 -19.67
CA ALA A 149 10.69 3.20 -18.49
C ALA A 149 9.65 3.58 -17.42
N GLY A 150 9.23 4.85 -17.37
CA GLY A 150 8.15 5.31 -16.50
C GLY A 150 6.79 4.62 -16.76
N GLU A 151 6.55 4.11 -17.97
CA GLU A 151 5.30 3.39 -18.29
C GLU A 151 5.22 2.01 -17.64
N TYR A 152 6.35 1.43 -17.22
CA TYR A 152 6.35 0.19 -16.42
C TYR A 152 5.68 0.37 -15.05
N THR A 153 5.56 1.60 -14.54
CA THR A 153 4.98 1.86 -13.20
C THR A 153 3.62 1.22 -13.03
N GLY A 154 2.70 1.41 -13.99
CA GLY A 154 1.36 0.83 -13.90
C GLY A 154 1.39 -0.69 -13.75
N THR A 155 2.19 -1.37 -14.58
CA THR A 155 2.35 -2.83 -14.49
C THR A 155 3.01 -3.25 -13.19
N ILE A 156 4.06 -2.57 -12.76
CA ILE A 156 4.78 -2.87 -11.51
C ILE A 156 3.86 -2.70 -10.31
N THR A 157 3.12 -1.59 -10.23
CA THR A 157 2.17 -1.33 -9.13
C THR A 157 1.05 -2.36 -9.10
N PHE A 158 0.50 -2.71 -10.25
CA PHE A 158 -0.54 -3.74 -10.36
C PHE A 158 -0.03 -5.12 -9.91
N LEU A 159 1.15 -5.53 -10.38
CA LEU A 159 1.78 -6.78 -9.97
C LEU A 159 2.13 -6.80 -8.48
N ALA A 160 2.62 -5.67 -7.94
CA ALA A 160 2.88 -5.53 -6.51
C ALA A 160 1.61 -5.65 -5.68
N ALA A 161 0.50 -5.04 -6.13
CA ALA A 161 -0.78 -5.11 -5.44
C ALA A 161 -1.35 -6.53 -5.44
N ILE A 162 -1.41 -7.20 -6.60
CA ILE A 162 -1.94 -8.58 -6.69
C ILE A 162 -1.01 -9.56 -5.97
N GLY A 163 0.30 -9.49 -6.21
CA GLY A 163 1.27 -10.35 -5.54
C GLY A 163 1.29 -10.13 -4.04
N GLY A 164 1.15 -8.86 -3.62
CA GLY A 164 1.06 -8.47 -2.22
C GLY A 164 -0.19 -9.03 -1.54
N LEU A 165 -1.36 -8.85 -2.15
CA LEU A 165 -2.62 -9.37 -1.61
C LEU A 165 -2.63 -10.91 -1.55
N ALA A 166 -2.21 -11.57 -2.62
CA ALA A 166 -2.10 -13.03 -2.66
C ALA A 166 -1.11 -13.55 -1.61
N GLY A 167 0.06 -12.92 -1.48
CA GLY A 167 1.06 -13.28 -0.48
C GLY A 167 0.58 -13.09 0.94
N ALA A 168 -0.06 -11.95 1.23
CA ALA A 168 -0.62 -11.67 2.54
C ALA A 168 -1.66 -12.72 2.96
N LYS A 169 -2.53 -13.14 2.01
CA LYS A 169 -3.51 -14.18 2.27
C LYS A 169 -2.90 -15.58 2.43
N LEU A 170 -1.99 -15.95 1.53
CA LEU A 170 -1.32 -17.26 1.60
C LEU A 170 -0.57 -17.44 2.93
N PHE A 171 0.20 -16.46 3.36
CA PHE A 171 0.95 -16.55 4.61
C PHE A 171 0.02 -16.59 5.82
N HIS A 172 -1.04 -15.78 5.82
CA HIS A 172 -2.05 -15.85 6.88
C HIS A 172 -2.64 -17.25 7.01
N LEU A 173 -3.02 -17.89 5.89
CA LEU A 173 -3.56 -19.25 5.89
C LEU A 173 -2.53 -20.29 6.36
N PHE A 174 -1.24 -20.11 6.07
CA PHE A 174 -0.19 -20.99 6.58
C PHE A 174 0.04 -20.82 8.09
N GLU A 175 -0.08 -19.60 8.60
CA GLU A 175 0.02 -19.32 10.05
C GLU A 175 -1.22 -19.81 10.83
N ASN A 176 -2.37 -19.98 10.16
CA ASN A 176 -3.64 -20.38 10.76
C ASN A 176 -4.24 -21.62 10.06
N PRO A 177 -3.76 -22.84 10.36
CA PRO A 177 -4.20 -24.07 9.68
C PRO A 177 -5.71 -24.38 9.83
N ALA A 178 -6.33 -23.92 10.92
CA ALA A 178 -7.78 -24.08 11.13
C ALA A 178 -8.57 -23.25 10.11
N GLU A 179 -8.18 -21.99 9.89
CA GLU A 179 -8.79 -21.11 8.90
C GLU A 179 -8.49 -21.58 7.46
N LEU A 180 -7.34 -22.19 7.23
CA LEU A 180 -7.02 -22.80 5.93
C LEU A 180 -8.05 -23.87 5.56
N ARG A 181 -8.44 -24.73 6.50
CA ARG A 181 -9.47 -25.75 6.28
C ARG A 181 -10.84 -25.13 6.02
N GLU A 182 -11.21 -24.13 6.81
CA GLU A 182 -12.49 -23.42 6.65
C GLU A 182 -12.57 -22.69 5.31
N PHE A 183 -11.50 -22.06 4.89
CA PHE A 183 -11.39 -21.35 3.60
C PHE A 183 -11.72 -22.25 2.40
N PHE A 184 -11.30 -23.52 2.42
CA PHE A 184 -11.59 -24.47 1.35
C PHE A 184 -12.94 -25.17 1.49
N THR A 185 -13.46 -25.35 2.71
CA THR A 185 -14.75 -26.03 2.94
C THR A 185 -15.93 -25.07 2.82
N HIS A 186 -15.77 -23.81 3.24
CA HIS A 186 -16.81 -22.78 3.23
C HIS A 186 -16.28 -21.47 2.63
N PRO A 187 -15.92 -21.44 1.32
CA PRO A 187 -15.37 -20.24 0.70
C PRO A 187 -16.37 -19.10 0.74
N SER A 188 -15.99 -18.01 1.40
CA SER A 188 -16.74 -16.77 1.45
C SER A 188 -15.86 -15.60 1.02
N LEU A 189 -16.49 -14.53 0.51
CA LEU A 189 -15.75 -13.32 0.15
C LEU A 189 -15.12 -12.66 1.39
N GLU A 190 -15.80 -12.77 2.53
CA GLU A 190 -15.33 -12.28 3.82
C GLU A 190 -14.08 -13.03 4.27
N SER A 191 -14.08 -14.36 4.19
CA SER A 191 -12.90 -15.18 4.49
C SER A 191 -11.73 -14.92 3.53
N PHE A 192 -12.01 -14.45 2.31
CA PHE A 192 -10.96 -14.08 1.35
C PHE A 192 -10.28 -12.75 1.70
N ILE A 193 -11.03 -11.77 2.20
CA ILE A 193 -10.55 -10.41 2.47
C ILE A 193 -10.03 -10.25 3.89
N SER A 194 -10.55 -11.02 4.86
CA SER A 194 -10.10 -11.03 6.25
C SER A 194 -8.78 -11.79 6.43
N GLY A 195 -8.05 -11.47 7.47
CA GLY A 195 -6.82 -12.15 7.84
C GLY A 195 -5.73 -12.01 6.76
N LEU A 196 -4.91 -10.98 6.87
CA LEU A 196 -3.83 -10.66 5.93
C LEU A 196 -2.53 -10.47 6.70
N THR A 197 -1.50 -11.26 6.38
CA THR A 197 -0.17 -11.14 6.98
C THR A 197 0.72 -10.23 6.15
N VAL A 198 1.16 -9.11 6.72
CA VAL A 198 1.95 -8.08 6.02
C VAL A 198 3.23 -8.66 5.40
N TYR A 199 3.94 -9.52 6.12
CA TYR A 199 5.20 -10.09 5.64
C TYR A 199 5.03 -10.98 4.42
N GLY A 200 3.96 -11.78 4.37
CA GLY A 200 3.63 -12.58 3.19
C GLY A 200 3.40 -11.71 1.96
N GLY A 201 2.71 -10.58 2.16
CA GLY A 201 2.47 -9.60 1.10
C GLY A 201 3.77 -8.97 0.58
N LEU A 202 4.68 -8.57 1.47
CA LEU A 202 5.97 -8.00 1.09
C LEU A 202 6.83 -9.01 0.32
N ILE A 203 6.92 -10.25 0.80
CA ILE A 203 7.75 -11.31 0.19
C ILE A 203 7.22 -11.66 -1.20
N LEU A 204 5.96 -12.04 -1.33
CA LEU A 204 5.41 -12.46 -2.61
C LEU A 204 5.29 -11.29 -3.60
N GLY A 205 4.92 -10.11 -3.12
CA GLY A 205 4.91 -8.89 -3.92
C GLY A 205 6.30 -8.57 -4.50
N ALA A 206 7.35 -8.64 -3.69
CA ALA A 206 8.72 -8.45 -4.14
C ALA A 206 9.15 -9.53 -5.15
N ILE A 207 8.85 -10.81 -4.90
CA ILE A 207 9.16 -11.92 -5.82
C ILE A 207 8.51 -11.69 -7.19
N VAL A 208 7.22 -11.34 -7.22
CA VAL A 208 6.49 -11.11 -8.47
C VAL A 208 7.07 -9.93 -9.26
N VAL A 209 7.34 -8.80 -8.59
CA VAL A 209 7.92 -7.62 -9.23
C VAL A 209 9.34 -7.88 -9.73
N LEU A 210 10.18 -8.55 -8.96
CA LEU A 210 11.55 -8.86 -9.36
C LEU A 210 11.58 -9.90 -10.49
N THR A 211 10.66 -10.85 -10.51
CA THR A 211 10.49 -11.81 -11.61
C THR A 211 10.10 -11.07 -12.90
N PHE A 212 9.14 -10.14 -12.83
CA PHE A 212 8.79 -9.29 -13.96
C PHE A 212 10.00 -8.46 -14.44
N ALA A 213 10.76 -7.87 -13.53
CA ALA A 213 11.97 -7.12 -13.88
C ALA A 213 12.98 -8.00 -14.62
N ARG A 214 13.19 -9.24 -14.14
CA ARG A 214 14.08 -10.21 -14.80
C ARG A 214 13.59 -10.57 -16.20
N MET A 215 12.30 -10.83 -16.38
CA MET A 215 11.70 -11.13 -17.69
C MET A 215 11.85 -9.96 -18.68
N LYS A 216 11.73 -8.72 -18.20
CA LYS A 216 11.89 -7.50 -19.01
C LYS A 216 13.35 -7.03 -19.11
N LYS A 217 14.30 -7.78 -18.55
CA LYS A 217 15.74 -7.45 -18.51
C LYS A 217 16.01 -6.08 -17.85
N ILE A 218 15.17 -5.68 -16.90
CA ILE A 218 15.36 -4.49 -16.08
C ILE A 218 16.36 -4.84 -14.97
N PRO A 219 17.44 -4.06 -14.76
CA PRO A 219 18.39 -4.31 -13.68
C PRO A 219 17.71 -4.25 -12.31
N MET A 220 17.63 -5.40 -11.61
CA MET A 220 16.86 -5.54 -10.35
C MET A 220 17.27 -4.53 -9.29
N LEU A 221 18.58 -4.34 -9.04
CA LEU A 221 19.05 -3.37 -8.04
C LEU A 221 18.71 -1.93 -8.42
N ALA A 222 18.73 -1.60 -9.72
CA ALA A 222 18.33 -0.27 -10.17
C ALA A 222 16.83 -0.05 -9.99
N LEU A 223 16.02 -1.07 -10.24
CA LEU A 223 14.57 -1.02 -9.97
C LEU A 223 14.27 -0.92 -8.48
N SER A 224 14.92 -1.73 -7.64
CA SER A 224 14.74 -1.67 -6.18
C SER A 224 15.09 -0.29 -5.63
N ASP A 225 16.21 0.31 -6.05
CA ASP A 225 16.58 1.68 -5.67
C ASP A 225 15.57 2.74 -6.15
N ALA A 226 14.86 2.48 -7.26
CA ALA A 226 13.80 3.38 -7.73
C ALA A 226 12.53 3.25 -6.89
N ALA A 227 12.22 2.05 -6.43
CA ALA A 227 10.99 1.75 -5.70
C ALA A 227 11.07 2.12 -4.21
N THR A 228 12.21 1.89 -3.54
CA THR A 228 12.33 1.99 -2.07
C THR A 228 11.96 3.34 -1.47
N PRO A 229 12.27 4.51 -2.05
CA PRO A 229 11.78 5.78 -1.51
C PRO A 229 10.24 5.88 -1.53
N GLY A 230 9.62 5.38 -2.61
CA GLY A 230 8.16 5.31 -2.70
C GLY A 230 7.54 4.33 -1.72
N MET A 231 8.23 3.22 -1.42
CA MET A 231 7.75 2.22 -0.45
C MET A 231 7.70 2.80 0.98
N ILE A 232 8.75 3.49 1.44
CA ILE A 232 8.73 4.08 2.79
C ILE A 232 7.74 5.24 2.90
N LEU A 233 7.55 6.01 1.82
CA LEU A 233 6.50 7.04 1.77
C LEU A 233 5.12 6.42 1.87
N ALA A 234 4.86 5.35 1.12
CA ALA A 234 3.60 4.62 1.17
C ALA A 234 3.34 4.00 2.54
N TYR A 235 4.38 3.47 3.20
CA TYR A 235 4.30 3.00 4.58
C TYR A 235 3.86 4.11 5.52
N GLY A 236 4.51 5.27 5.51
CA GLY A 236 4.14 6.41 6.35
C GLY A 236 2.70 6.90 6.08
N ILE A 237 2.27 6.97 4.82
CA ILE A 237 0.89 7.32 4.46
C ILE A 237 -0.10 6.25 4.95
N GLY A 238 0.24 4.97 4.85
CA GLY A 238 -0.57 3.89 5.41
C GLY A 238 -0.74 4.02 6.92
N ARG A 239 0.34 4.38 7.64
CA ARG A 239 0.30 4.66 9.08
C ARG A 239 -0.56 5.87 9.46
N MET A 240 -0.69 6.86 8.56
CA MET A 240 -1.70 7.92 8.75
C MET A 240 -3.11 7.34 8.80
N GLY A 241 -3.38 6.32 7.98
CA GLY A 241 -4.65 5.59 8.01
C GLY A 241 -4.89 4.89 9.35
N CYS A 242 -3.90 4.16 9.87
CA CYS A 242 -3.97 3.51 11.19
C CYS A 242 -4.22 4.53 12.30
N HIS A 243 -3.45 5.62 12.31
CA HIS A 243 -3.61 6.66 13.33
C HIS A 243 -4.98 7.34 13.26
N THR A 244 -5.43 7.68 12.04
CA THR A 244 -6.70 8.41 11.84
C THR A 244 -7.92 7.57 12.17
N SER A 245 -7.90 6.27 11.85
CA SER A 245 -9.02 5.36 12.10
C SER A 245 -9.03 4.80 13.55
N GLY A 246 -7.86 4.74 14.20
CA GLY A 246 -7.72 4.04 15.47
C GLY A 246 -7.97 2.54 15.29
N ASP A 247 -7.19 1.87 14.42
CA ASP A 247 -7.41 0.47 13.99
C ASP A 247 -6.74 -0.59 14.89
N GLY A 248 -6.18 -0.18 16.04
CA GLY A 248 -5.57 -1.11 17.00
C GLY A 248 -4.04 -1.21 16.90
N ASP A 249 -3.44 -0.53 15.95
CA ASP A 249 -1.98 -0.54 15.77
C ASP A 249 -1.21 0.37 16.76
N TRP A 250 -1.86 0.82 17.83
CA TRP A 250 -1.25 1.57 18.92
C TRP A 250 -0.30 0.72 19.77
N GLY A 251 0.44 1.40 20.66
CA GLY A 251 1.40 0.77 21.57
C GLY A 251 0.78 0.27 22.88
N ILE A 252 1.66 -0.12 23.78
CA ILE A 252 1.29 -0.49 25.15
C ILE A 252 0.74 0.72 25.92
N GLU A 253 0.06 0.46 27.03
CA GLU A 253 -0.40 1.50 27.97
C GLU A 253 0.75 2.40 28.40
N ASN A 254 0.53 3.70 28.38
CA ASN A 254 1.52 4.69 28.76
C ASN A 254 1.14 5.40 30.06
N LEU A 255 1.54 4.79 31.17
CA LEU A 255 1.38 5.35 32.51
C LEU A 255 2.52 6.29 32.90
N SER A 256 3.56 6.39 32.09
CA SER A 256 4.74 7.20 32.40
C SER A 256 4.46 8.68 32.20
N PRO A 257 4.87 9.56 33.14
CA PRO A 257 4.76 10.99 32.93
C PRO A 257 5.61 11.43 31.73
N LYS A 258 5.12 12.42 30.99
CA LYS A 258 5.86 12.97 29.85
C LYS A 258 7.21 13.57 30.34
N PRO A 259 8.36 13.15 29.76
CA PRO A 259 9.66 13.67 30.16
C PRO A 259 9.77 15.19 29.92
N GLY A 260 10.43 15.91 30.84
CA GLY A 260 10.52 17.37 30.77
C GLY A 260 11.15 17.92 29.48
N TRP A 261 12.08 17.18 28.86
CA TRP A 261 12.67 17.57 27.57
C TRP A 261 11.70 17.44 26.38
N LEU A 262 10.55 16.76 26.55
CA LEU A 262 9.45 16.67 25.58
C LEU A 262 8.28 17.64 25.92
N SER A 263 8.45 18.58 26.85
CA SER A 263 7.39 19.51 27.24
C SER A 263 6.82 20.33 26.09
N TRP A 264 7.58 20.55 25.03
CA TRP A 264 7.15 21.20 23.78
C TRP A 264 6.19 20.33 22.94
N LEU A 265 6.14 19.01 23.18
CA LEU A 265 5.27 18.09 22.48
C LEU A 265 3.89 18.10 23.12
N PRO A 266 2.77 18.14 22.38
CA PRO A 266 1.44 18.05 22.95
C PRO A 266 1.24 16.70 23.64
N ASP A 267 0.37 16.64 24.66
CA ASP A 267 0.20 15.44 25.49
C ASP A 267 -0.33 14.24 24.71
N TRP A 268 -1.20 14.47 23.72
CA TRP A 268 -1.73 13.44 22.83
C TRP A 268 -0.63 12.76 21.98
N ALA A 269 0.49 13.40 21.77
CA ALA A 269 1.61 12.80 21.06
C ALA A 269 2.52 11.94 21.95
N TRP A 270 2.32 11.99 23.28
CA TRP A 270 3.00 11.15 24.26
C TRP A 270 2.12 10.00 24.76
N SER A 271 0.87 10.29 25.12
CA SER A 271 -0.14 9.31 25.54
C SER A 271 -1.48 9.69 24.92
N TYR A 272 -2.09 8.77 24.20
CA TYR A 272 -3.30 9.05 23.45
C TYR A 272 -4.38 8.01 23.72
N ASP A 273 -5.60 8.47 23.93
CA ASP A 273 -6.73 7.66 24.32
C ASP A 273 -7.55 7.12 23.14
N TYR A 274 -7.21 7.47 21.89
CA TYR A 274 -7.87 7.05 20.66
C TYR A 274 -9.41 7.09 20.72
N PRO A 275 -10.03 8.25 20.98
CA PRO A 275 -11.47 8.38 21.08
C PRO A 275 -12.14 8.07 19.74
N ASN A 276 -13.30 7.41 19.78
CA ASN A 276 -14.05 6.98 18.60
C ASN A 276 -13.25 6.02 17.66
N ASN A 277 -12.47 5.11 18.24
CA ASN A 277 -11.67 4.17 17.46
C ASN A 277 -12.53 3.17 16.68
N VAL A 278 -12.08 2.76 15.48
CA VAL A 278 -12.84 1.89 14.58
C VAL A 278 -13.06 0.48 15.16
N ASN A 279 -12.17 0.04 16.07
CA ASN A 279 -12.26 -1.25 16.72
C ASN A 279 -13.25 -1.29 17.89
N ARG A 280 -13.74 -0.13 18.32
CA ARG A 280 -14.69 -0.01 19.43
C ARG A 280 -14.16 -0.63 20.72
N VAL A 281 -12.86 -0.47 20.97
CA VAL A 281 -12.15 -1.00 22.14
C VAL A 281 -12.00 0.10 23.20
N GLY A 282 -12.06 -0.28 24.47
CA GLY A 282 -11.89 0.60 25.62
C GLY A 282 -13.19 0.89 26.35
N GLU A 283 -13.23 1.98 27.12
CA GLU A 283 -14.39 2.40 27.90
C GLU A 283 -15.36 3.24 27.06
N PHE A 284 -16.65 3.20 27.43
CA PHE A 284 -17.65 4.02 26.76
C PHE A 284 -17.53 5.49 27.19
N MET A 285 -17.53 6.36 26.18
CA MET A 285 -17.58 7.81 26.41
C MET A 285 -18.99 8.25 26.81
N THR A 286 -19.07 9.27 27.63
CA THR A 286 -20.37 9.88 28.03
C THR A 286 -21.12 10.53 26.86
N SER A 287 -20.40 10.92 25.80
CA SER A 287 -20.98 11.44 24.56
C SER A 287 -20.59 10.54 23.39
N ASP A 288 -21.55 9.86 22.77
CA ASP A 288 -21.36 9.14 21.51
C ASP A 288 -21.53 10.14 20.36
N GLN A 289 -20.47 10.91 20.08
CA GLN A 289 -20.44 11.90 19.00
C GLN A 289 -20.62 11.24 17.62
N TYR A 290 -20.13 10.01 17.47
CA TYR A 290 -20.26 9.23 16.25
C TYR A 290 -20.97 7.92 16.54
N ALA A 291 -22.25 7.86 16.22
CA ALA A 291 -23.13 6.74 16.56
C ALA A 291 -22.45 5.36 16.33
N GLY A 292 -22.23 4.63 17.41
CA GLY A 292 -21.62 3.31 17.42
C GLY A 292 -20.09 3.27 17.50
N TYR A 293 -19.39 4.40 17.68
CA TYR A 293 -17.93 4.46 17.87
C TYR A 293 -17.53 5.15 19.20
N GLY A 294 -18.43 5.36 20.12
CA GLY A 294 -18.25 6.12 21.37
C GLY A 294 -17.39 5.42 22.42
N THR A 295 -16.22 4.89 22.05
CA THR A 295 -15.25 4.26 22.97
C THR A 295 -13.91 4.96 22.91
N HIS A 296 -13.14 4.93 24.02
CA HIS A 296 -11.78 5.41 24.11
C HIS A 296 -10.94 4.52 25.03
N LEU A 297 -9.62 4.60 24.88
CA LEU A 297 -8.69 3.79 25.68
C LEU A 297 -8.41 4.46 27.03
N VAL A 298 -8.60 3.71 28.11
CA VAL A 298 -8.24 4.13 29.47
C VAL A 298 -7.44 3.00 30.13
N PRO A 299 -6.19 3.26 30.52
CA PRO A 299 -5.40 4.47 30.31
C PRO A 299 -4.99 4.69 28.85
N GLY A 300 -4.50 5.91 28.53
CA GLY A 300 -3.97 6.20 27.20
C GLY A 300 -2.74 5.35 26.85
N VAL A 301 -2.45 5.20 25.57
CA VAL A 301 -1.41 4.33 25.01
C VAL A 301 -0.35 5.15 24.26
N PHE A 302 0.82 4.56 23.99
CA PHE A 302 1.77 5.16 23.05
C PHE A 302 1.18 5.22 21.64
N PRO A 303 1.11 6.42 21.00
CA PRO A 303 0.62 6.56 19.62
C PRO A 303 1.67 6.09 18.60
N THR A 304 2.00 4.79 18.60
CA THR A 304 3.04 4.23 17.75
C THR A 304 2.87 4.53 16.27
N PRO A 305 1.63 4.55 15.67
CA PRO A 305 1.50 4.95 14.27
C PRO A 305 1.98 6.37 13.99
N LEU A 306 1.81 7.31 14.94
CA LEU A 306 2.34 8.67 14.80
C LEU A 306 3.86 8.69 14.73
N TYR A 307 4.53 7.90 15.57
CA TYR A 307 6.00 7.81 15.57
C TYR A 307 6.51 7.16 14.28
N GLU A 308 5.82 6.12 13.80
CA GLU A 308 6.11 5.47 12.53
C GLU A 308 5.93 6.42 11.33
N ILE A 309 4.90 7.31 11.35
CA ILE A 309 4.72 8.36 10.33
C ILE A 309 5.92 9.29 10.29
N VAL A 310 6.33 9.82 11.46
CA VAL A 310 7.45 10.77 11.56
C VAL A 310 8.76 10.12 11.08
N ALA A 311 9.03 8.90 11.52
CA ALA A 311 10.21 8.13 11.10
C ALA A 311 10.21 7.86 9.59
N ALA A 312 9.08 7.38 9.05
CA ALA A 312 8.94 7.09 7.63
C ALA A 312 9.14 8.34 6.75
N VAL A 313 8.56 9.48 7.15
CA VAL A 313 8.75 10.75 6.43
C VAL A 313 10.22 11.20 6.50
N ALA A 314 10.86 11.09 7.65
CA ALA A 314 12.29 11.43 7.80
C ALA A 314 13.18 10.53 6.91
N ILE A 315 12.95 9.22 6.93
CA ILE A 315 13.67 8.26 6.08
C ILE A 315 13.40 8.56 4.59
N PHE A 316 12.14 8.85 4.21
CA PHE A 316 11.80 9.22 2.85
C PHE A 316 12.58 10.46 2.39
N ILE A 317 12.55 11.54 3.16
CA ILE A 317 13.26 12.80 2.83
C ILE A 317 14.75 12.53 2.68
N PHE A 318 15.34 11.74 3.58
CA PHE A 318 16.75 11.36 3.53
C PHE A 318 17.07 10.59 2.24
N LEU A 319 16.36 9.48 1.94
CA LEU A 319 16.58 8.68 0.75
C LEU A 319 16.31 9.47 -0.54
N TRP A 320 15.26 10.29 -0.53
CA TRP A 320 14.89 11.13 -1.66
C TRP A 320 15.94 12.21 -1.97
N SER A 321 16.54 12.80 -0.96
CA SER A 321 17.65 13.75 -1.13
C SER A 321 18.93 13.06 -1.64
N LEU A 322 19.20 11.85 -1.15
CA LEU A 322 20.42 11.11 -1.44
C LEU A 322 20.41 10.48 -2.85
N ARG A 323 19.22 10.11 -3.40
CA ARG A 323 19.08 9.38 -4.65
C ARG A 323 19.79 9.97 -5.86
N LYS A 324 19.94 11.30 -5.89
CA LYS A 324 20.66 12.00 -6.98
C LYS A 324 22.18 11.97 -6.83
N ARG A 325 22.69 11.78 -5.62
CA ARG A 325 24.12 11.78 -5.29
C ARG A 325 24.74 10.39 -5.39
N VAL A 326 23.94 9.35 -5.14
CA VAL A 326 24.40 7.96 -5.14
C VAL A 326 24.34 7.39 -6.56
N LYS A 327 25.48 6.93 -7.07
CA LYS A 327 25.60 6.32 -8.40
C LYS A 327 25.60 4.78 -8.36
N ALA A 328 25.99 4.17 -7.24
CA ALA A 328 26.06 2.72 -7.10
C ALA A 328 24.66 2.13 -6.92
N ALA A 329 24.30 1.17 -7.77
CA ALA A 329 23.02 0.46 -7.65
C ALA A 329 23.01 -0.43 -6.40
N GLY A 330 21.86 -0.43 -5.70
CA GLY A 330 21.64 -1.18 -4.47
C GLY A 330 21.86 -0.38 -3.18
N VAL A 331 22.50 0.80 -3.26
CA VAL A 331 22.80 1.60 -2.05
C VAL A 331 21.54 2.22 -1.43
N ILE A 332 20.62 2.74 -2.23
CA ILE A 332 19.38 3.31 -1.72
C ILE A 332 18.53 2.22 -1.06
N THR A 333 18.46 1.04 -1.70
CA THR A 333 17.78 -0.14 -1.15
C THR A 333 18.43 -0.61 0.15
N ALA A 334 19.76 -0.65 0.20
CA ALA A 334 20.50 -1.04 1.41
C ALA A 334 20.23 -0.09 2.59
N LEU A 335 20.26 1.22 2.35
CA LEU A 335 19.94 2.22 3.35
C LEU A 335 18.48 2.14 3.82
N TYR A 336 17.55 1.90 2.88
CA TYR A 336 16.15 1.66 3.23
C TYR A 336 16.01 0.47 4.18
N LEU A 337 16.63 -0.67 3.88
CA LEU A 337 16.56 -1.86 4.73
C LEU A 337 17.12 -1.58 6.13
N ILE A 338 18.24 -0.87 6.22
CA ILE A 338 18.85 -0.52 7.51
C ILE A 338 17.92 0.40 8.31
N PHE A 339 17.46 1.49 7.73
CA PHE A 339 16.65 2.47 8.48
C PHE A 339 15.25 1.96 8.80
N ASN A 340 14.60 1.22 7.90
CA ASN A 340 13.32 0.58 8.17
C ASN A 340 13.46 -0.51 9.24
N GLY A 341 14.56 -1.28 9.22
CA GLY A 341 14.87 -2.24 10.28
C GLY A 341 15.08 -1.57 11.63
N LEU A 342 15.83 -0.45 11.67
CA LEU A 342 16.03 0.33 12.90
C LEU A 342 14.70 0.88 13.45
N GLU A 343 13.91 1.52 12.60
CA GLU A 343 12.61 2.05 12.98
C GLU A 343 11.74 0.95 13.57
N ARG A 344 11.59 -0.17 12.85
CA ARG A 344 10.76 -1.29 13.30
C ARG A 344 11.26 -1.90 14.60
N PHE A 345 12.57 -2.04 14.80
CA PHE A 345 13.14 -2.59 16.01
C PHE A 345 12.83 -1.74 17.26
N PHE A 346 12.92 -0.41 17.15
CA PHE A 346 12.63 0.48 18.28
C PHE A 346 11.13 0.59 18.56
N ILE A 347 10.30 0.71 17.53
CA ILE A 347 8.85 0.77 17.71
C ILE A 347 8.30 -0.50 18.34
N GLU A 348 8.87 -1.66 18.01
CA GLU A 348 8.43 -2.93 18.56
C GLU A 348 8.59 -3.04 20.07
N LYS A 349 9.48 -2.28 20.68
CA LYS A 349 9.66 -2.23 22.13
C LYS A 349 8.45 -1.66 22.89
N ILE A 350 7.67 -0.84 22.23
CA ILE A 350 6.47 -0.18 22.81
C ILE A 350 5.17 -0.66 22.14
N ARG A 351 5.20 -1.72 21.32
CA ARG A 351 4.03 -2.34 20.71
C ARG A 351 3.51 -3.50 21.55
N VAL A 352 2.20 -3.78 21.40
CA VAL A 352 1.54 -4.94 22.00
C VAL A 352 1.70 -6.13 21.08
N ASN A 353 2.80 -6.88 21.20
CA ASN A 353 3.04 -8.08 20.40
C ASN A 353 3.49 -9.26 21.26
N ASN A 354 3.13 -10.47 20.86
CA ASN A 354 3.53 -11.70 21.54
C ASN A 354 5.03 -11.94 21.37
N LYS A 355 5.71 -12.16 22.49
CA LYS A 355 7.12 -12.58 22.52
C LYS A 355 7.18 -14.10 22.56
N PHE A 356 8.18 -14.66 21.91
CA PHE A 356 8.51 -16.07 21.96
C PHE A 356 10.02 -16.25 22.23
N ASP A 357 10.41 -17.41 22.71
CA ASP A 357 11.80 -17.73 22.94
C ASP A 357 12.49 -18.07 21.62
N PHE A 358 13.47 -17.27 21.24
CA PHE A 358 14.31 -17.50 20.07
C PHE A 358 15.76 -17.58 20.52
N LEU A 359 16.31 -18.81 20.55
CA LEU A 359 17.68 -19.08 20.98
C LEU A 359 18.02 -18.53 22.40
N GLY A 360 17.07 -18.61 23.34
CA GLY A 360 17.25 -18.13 24.71
C GLY A 360 17.02 -16.61 24.89
N VAL A 361 16.52 -15.90 23.85
CA VAL A 361 16.17 -14.48 23.90
C VAL A 361 14.67 -14.33 23.65
N GLN A 362 14.00 -13.60 24.55
CA GLN A 362 12.59 -13.25 24.36
C GLN A 362 12.46 -12.14 23.30
N ALA A 363 12.03 -12.51 22.10
CA ALA A 363 11.90 -11.60 20.96
C ALA A 363 10.53 -11.74 20.27
N THR A 364 10.10 -10.70 19.60
CA THR A 364 8.95 -10.78 18.69
C THR A 364 9.41 -11.18 17.29
N GLN A 365 8.49 -11.71 16.48
CA GLN A 365 8.78 -11.99 15.06
C GLN A 365 9.27 -10.74 14.33
N ALA A 366 8.68 -9.58 14.62
CA ALA A 366 9.04 -8.32 13.99
C ALA A 366 10.45 -7.86 14.36
N GLU A 367 10.90 -8.06 15.61
CA GLU A 367 12.28 -7.76 16.02
C GLU A 367 13.30 -8.60 15.26
N ILE A 368 13.04 -9.90 15.08
CA ILE A 368 13.93 -10.79 14.31
C ILE A 368 14.02 -10.34 12.85
N ILE A 369 12.87 -10.03 12.22
CA ILE A 369 12.85 -9.55 10.84
C ILE A 369 13.56 -8.21 10.72
N ALA A 370 13.39 -7.31 11.69
CA ALA A 370 14.08 -6.01 11.72
C ALA A 370 15.61 -6.18 11.74
N VAL A 371 16.12 -7.10 12.57
CA VAL A 371 17.56 -7.43 12.61
C VAL A 371 18.04 -8.01 11.28
N LEU A 372 17.26 -8.92 10.68
CA LEU A 372 17.58 -9.48 9.35
C LEU A 372 17.61 -8.41 8.27
N PHE A 373 16.72 -7.42 8.31
CA PHE A 373 16.73 -6.28 7.39
C PHE A 373 17.98 -5.43 7.57
N MET A 374 18.38 -5.13 8.81
CA MET A 374 19.59 -4.38 9.07
C MET A 374 20.85 -5.11 8.58
N LEU A 375 20.97 -6.40 8.88
CA LEU A 375 22.08 -7.21 8.43
C LEU A 375 22.13 -7.36 6.90
N GLY A 376 20.99 -7.68 6.29
CA GLY A 376 20.86 -7.77 4.82
C GLY A 376 21.18 -6.46 4.13
N GLY A 377 20.71 -5.35 4.70
CA GLY A 377 21.04 -4.00 4.24
C GLY A 377 22.53 -3.68 4.34
N ALA A 378 23.18 -4.01 5.45
CA ALA A 378 24.63 -3.81 5.64
C ALA A 378 25.44 -4.63 4.64
N VAL A 379 25.08 -5.90 4.42
CA VAL A 379 25.71 -6.78 3.43
C VAL A 379 25.52 -6.22 2.01
N LEU A 380 24.30 -5.82 1.66
CA LEU A 380 24.02 -5.23 0.36
C LEU A 380 24.80 -3.94 0.13
N LEU A 381 24.90 -3.08 1.15
CA LEU A 381 25.66 -1.84 1.10
C LEU A 381 27.15 -2.11 0.83
N TYR A 382 27.73 -3.06 1.55
CA TYR A 382 29.13 -3.46 1.39
C TYR A 382 29.43 -3.93 -0.05
N PHE A 383 28.60 -4.83 -0.60
CA PHE A 383 28.82 -5.34 -1.98
C PHE A 383 28.58 -4.25 -3.03
N SER A 384 27.56 -3.39 -2.86
CA SER A 384 27.27 -2.30 -3.78
C SER A 384 28.42 -1.28 -3.87
N LEU A 385 29.06 -0.97 -2.72
CA LEU A 385 30.19 -0.07 -2.67
C LEU A 385 31.48 -0.70 -3.23
N ARG A 386 31.71 -1.99 -3.00
CA ARG A 386 32.87 -2.73 -3.55
C ARG A 386 32.82 -2.80 -5.07
N LYS A 387 31.65 -3.11 -5.64
CA LYS A 387 31.47 -3.18 -7.09
C LYS A 387 31.81 -1.84 -7.75
N LYS A 388 31.40 -0.73 -7.16
CA LYS A 388 31.74 0.62 -7.66
C LYS A 388 33.26 0.86 -7.71
N LYS A 389 34.01 0.41 -6.68
CA LYS A 389 35.47 0.54 -6.66
C LYS A 389 36.14 -0.28 -7.77
N ALA A 390 35.67 -1.49 -8.02
CA ALA A 390 36.20 -2.35 -9.10
C ALA A 390 35.96 -1.73 -10.49
N ASP A 391 34.74 -1.22 -10.76
CA ASP A 391 34.40 -0.57 -12.02
C ASP A 391 35.24 0.71 -12.26
N SER A 392 35.48 1.52 -11.23
CA SER A 392 36.32 2.73 -11.32
C SER A 392 37.80 2.43 -11.51
N GLY A 393 38.33 1.37 -10.91
CA GLY A 393 39.71 0.92 -11.08
C GLY A 393 39.99 0.36 -12.48
N SER A 394 39.02 -0.33 -13.08
CA SER A 394 39.10 -0.84 -14.44
C SER A 394 39.14 0.26 -15.53
N PHE A 395 38.44 1.39 -15.28
CA PHE A 395 38.50 2.55 -16.19
C PHE A 395 39.83 3.29 -16.12
N ALA A 396 40.38 3.47 -14.92
CA ALA A 396 41.66 4.12 -14.74
C ALA A 396 42.84 3.33 -15.40
N SER A 397 42.75 1.99 -15.39
CA SER A 397 43.75 1.13 -16.03
C SER A 397 43.65 1.12 -17.57
N LYS A 398 42.48 1.38 -18.15
CA LYS A 398 42.29 1.44 -19.62
C LYS A 398 42.64 2.80 -20.22
N THR A 399 42.77 3.86 -19.42
CA THR A 399 43.19 5.20 -19.87
C THR A 399 44.71 5.43 -19.68
N ALA A 400 45.41 4.48 -19.08
CA ALA A 400 46.85 4.55 -18.83
C ALA A 400 47.70 3.67 -19.81
N VAL A 401 47.07 3.18 -20.89
CA VAL A 401 47.70 2.51 -22.04
C VAL A 401 47.36 3.31 -23.29
#